data_38d30f8f157cd259b781e7a13baa4ede
#
_entry.id   38d30f8f157cd259b781e7a13baa4ede
#
_cell.length_a   1.000
_cell.length_b   1.000
_cell.length_c   1.000
_cell.angle_alpha   90.00
_cell.angle_beta   90.00
_cell.angle_gamma   90.00
#
_symmetry.space_group_name_H-M   'P 1'
#
loop_
_entity.id
_entity.type
_entity.pdbx_description
1 polymer ?
#
loop_
_entity_poly.entity_id
_entity_poly.type
_entity_poly.pdbx_seq_one_letter_code
_entity_poly.pdbx_strand_id
1 'polypeptide(L)'
;IQFDKDREAANQFFLQHVNQNTVYFHDLEEKIDYLINNKYYDPQVIEQYDFSFIKELFKRAYSYKFRFKSFLGAYKYYTSYTLKTFDGRRYLERFEDRVSMTALFLADGDAGLAEHLVDEIMTGRFQPATPTFLNAGKAQRGELVSCFLLRIEDNMESIGRSINSALQLSKRGGGVALLLSNIRESGAPIKHIENQSSGVIPVMKLLEDSFSYANQLGARQGAGAVYLNAHHPDIMNFLDTKRENADEKIRIKTLSLGIVVPDITFELAKRNDDMYLFSPYDVERVYGKAFGDISVTEHYEEMVEDPRIRKKKINARHFFQTVAELQFESGYPYIMFEDTVNRANPVKTSWINMSNLCSEILQVNSASEFNADLTYEELGSDISCNLGSLNIAMTMDSPDFANTVETAIRGLTAVADKTSIDSVPSVRRGNDESHAIGLGQMNLHGYLGRE
;
A
#
# COMPACT_ATOMS: atom_id res chain seq x y z
N ILE A 1 19.40 2.93 35.32
CA ILE A 1 18.84 3.99 36.18
C ILE A 1 19.01 5.36 35.51
N GLN A 2 20.16 5.63 34.89
CA GLN A 2 20.38 6.89 34.17
C GLN A 2 19.54 7.00 32.90
N PHE A 3 19.37 5.89 32.21
CA PHE A 3 18.58 5.81 30.96
C PHE A 3 17.10 6.16 31.17
N ASP A 4 16.50 5.73 32.28
CA ASP A 4 15.10 6.02 32.58
C ASP A 4 14.89 7.50 32.95
N LYS A 5 15.85 8.11 33.65
CA LYS A 5 15.81 9.54 33.98
C LYS A 5 15.94 10.43 32.74
N ASP A 6 16.83 10.07 31.83
CA ASP A 6 17.02 10.80 30.58
C ASP A 6 15.80 10.69 29.67
N ARG A 7 15.16 9.53 29.69
CA ARG A 7 13.93 9.28 28.92
C ARG A 7 12.75 10.09 29.45
N GLU A 8 12.60 10.18 30.76
CA GLU A 8 11.56 10.99 31.40
C GLU A 8 11.81 12.49 31.18
N ALA A 9 13.04 12.94 31.29
CA ALA A 9 13.43 14.33 31.03
C ALA A 9 13.15 14.70 29.56
N ALA A 10 13.48 13.85 28.61
CA ALA A 10 13.18 14.07 27.19
C ALA A 10 11.68 14.15 26.93
N ASN A 11 10.89 13.30 27.57
CA ASN A 11 9.43 13.33 27.46
C ASN A 11 8.84 14.64 27.99
N GLN A 12 9.25 15.07 29.17
CA GLN A 12 8.80 16.33 29.77
C GLN A 12 9.20 17.54 28.92
N PHE A 13 10.42 17.58 28.43
CA PHE A 13 10.91 18.63 27.54
C PHE A 13 10.08 18.74 26.27
N PHE A 14 9.80 17.59 25.63
CA PHE A 14 8.99 17.55 24.43
C PHE A 14 7.55 18.02 24.66
N LEU A 15 6.90 17.56 25.74
CA LEU A 15 5.55 17.99 26.09
C LEU A 15 5.49 19.49 26.40
N GLN A 16 6.50 20.02 27.04
CA GLN A 16 6.62 21.46 27.29
C GLN A 16 6.76 22.23 25.97
N HIS A 17 7.56 21.74 25.04
CA HIS A 17 7.69 22.31 23.71
C HIS A 17 6.34 22.31 22.96
N VAL A 18 5.60 21.21 22.98
CA VAL A 18 4.27 21.12 22.37
C VAL A 18 3.32 22.15 22.99
N ASN A 19 3.27 22.23 24.31
CA ASN A 19 2.36 23.15 25.00
C ASN A 19 2.69 24.62 24.70
N GLN A 20 3.96 24.96 24.61
CA GLN A 20 4.40 26.33 24.28
C GLN A 20 4.07 26.73 22.84
N ASN A 21 4.02 25.74 21.92
CA ASN A 21 3.78 25.98 20.50
C ASN A 21 2.37 25.61 20.06
N THR A 22 1.47 25.31 20.97
CA THR A 22 0.06 25.05 20.68
C THR A 22 -0.72 26.36 20.62
N VAL A 23 -1.57 26.51 19.59
CA VAL A 23 -2.52 27.62 19.51
C VAL A 23 -3.73 27.27 20.36
N TYR A 24 -4.05 28.15 21.32
CA TYR A 24 -5.21 27.97 22.19
C TYR A 24 -6.36 28.87 21.76
N PHE A 25 -7.58 28.36 21.91
CA PHE A 25 -8.81 29.04 21.56
C PHE A 25 -9.70 29.14 22.81
N HIS A 26 -10.56 30.14 22.86
CA HIS A 26 -11.47 30.35 23.99
C HIS A 26 -12.45 29.16 24.14
N ASP A 27 -13.03 28.73 23.04
CA ASP A 27 -13.95 27.59 23.00
C ASP A 27 -13.84 26.83 21.65
N LEU A 28 -14.58 25.73 21.54
CA LEU A 28 -14.56 24.92 20.33
C LEU A 28 -15.14 25.65 19.12
N GLU A 29 -16.16 26.47 19.31
CA GLU A 29 -16.78 27.24 18.22
C GLU A 29 -15.78 28.20 17.58
N GLU A 30 -15.07 28.96 18.38
CA GLU A 30 -13.99 29.82 17.91
C GLU A 30 -12.92 29.06 17.18
N LYS A 31 -12.51 27.92 17.73
CA LYS A 31 -11.49 27.04 17.14
C LYS A 31 -11.93 26.54 15.76
N ILE A 32 -13.12 25.98 15.64
CA ILE A 32 -13.61 25.44 14.39
C ILE A 32 -13.82 26.53 13.34
N ASP A 33 -14.38 27.68 13.73
CA ASP A 33 -14.54 28.83 12.84
C ASP A 33 -13.19 29.30 12.31
N TYR A 34 -12.19 29.42 13.17
CA TYR A 34 -10.83 29.78 12.78
C TYR A 34 -10.24 28.77 11.80
N LEU A 35 -10.36 27.48 12.09
CA LEU A 35 -9.78 26.42 11.26
C LEU A 35 -10.46 26.31 9.89
N ILE A 36 -11.76 26.57 9.82
CA ILE A 36 -12.49 26.64 8.55
C ILE A 36 -12.10 27.88 7.75
N ASN A 37 -12.14 29.07 8.39
CA ASN A 37 -11.88 30.35 7.73
C ASN A 37 -10.45 30.46 7.21
N ASN A 38 -9.51 29.81 7.86
CA ASN A 38 -8.09 29.78 7.46
C ASN A 38 -7.72 28.54 6.61
N LYS A 39 -8.71 27.80 6.11
CA LYS A 39 -8.55 26.67 5.19
C LYS A 39 -7.77 25.48 5.75
N TYR A 40 -7.87 25.24 7.06
CA TYR A 40 -7.31 24.04 7.70
C TYR A 40 -8.30 22.88 7.72
N TYR A 41 -9.56 23.13 8.07
CA TYR A 41 -10.62 22.12 8.05
C TYR A 41 -11.53 22.30 6.85
N ASP A 42 -12.03 21.16 6.34
CA ASP A 42 -13.02 21.15 5.28
C ASP A 42 -14.40 21.53 5.83
N PRO A 43 -14.99 22.65 5.39
CA PRO A 43 -16.29 23.07 5.89
C PRO A 43 -17.40 22.05 5.61
N GLN A 44 -17.31 21.26 4.53
CA GLN A 44 -18.32 20.26 4.18
C GLN A 44 -18.47 19.18 5.26
N VAL A 45 -17.38 18.85 5.96
CA VAL A 45 -17.43 17.87 7.05
C VAL A 45 -18.25 18.40 8.22
N ILE A 46 -18.06 19.66 8.57
CA ILE A 46 -18.75 20.32 9.71
C ILE A 46 -20.21 20.57 9.38
N GLU A 47 -20.51 21.00 8.17
CA GLU A 47 -21.88 21.36 7.73
C GLU A 47 -22.85 20.16 7.73
N GLN A 48 -22.35 18.94 7.74
CA GLN A 48 -23.18 17.72 7.79
C GLN A 48 -23.83 17.49 9.15
N TYR A 49 -23.43 18.21 10.19
CA TYR A 49 -23.86 18.00 11.58
C TYR A 49 -24.34 19.29 12.22
N ASP A 50 -25.24 19.16 13.20
CA ASP A 50 -25.54 20.25 14.11
C ASP A 50 -24.33 20.56 14.96
N PHE A 51 -24.02 21.84 15.18
CA PHE A 51 -22.85 22.23 15.96
C PHE A 51 -22.90 21.72 17.41
N SER A 52 -24.10 21.65 17.99
CA SER A 52 -24.31 21.04 19.31
C SER A 52 -23.83 19.60 19.39
N PHE A 53 -24.06 18.82 18.33
CA PHE A 53 -23.56 17.45 18.22
C PHE A 53 -22.02 17.42 18.14
N ILE A 54 -21.44 18.28 17.30
CA ILE A 54 -19.97 18.37 17.17
C ILE A 54 -19.33 18.67 18.51
N LYS A 55 -19.90 19.62 19.24
CA LYS A 55 -19.43 20.01 20.58
C LYS A 55 -19.47 18.82 21.55
N GLU A 56 -20.55 18.07 21.57
CA GLU A 56 -20.67 16.87 22.40
C GLU A 56 -19.70 15.77 21.98
N LEU A 57 -19.46 15.59 20.68
CA LEU A 57 -18.52 14.60 20.16
C LEU A 57 -17.08 14.90 20.64
N PHE A 58 -16.63 16.14 20.54
CA PHE A 58 -15.30 16.54 21.04
C PHE A 58 -15.21 16.35 22.56
N LYS A 59 -16.25 16.70 23.30
CA LYS A 59 -16.30 16.43 24.75
C LYS A 59 -16.17 14.93 25.04
N ARG A 60 -16.83 14.09 24.27
CA ARG A 60 -16.74 12.64 24.41
C ARG A 60 -15.31 12.14 24.24
N ALA A 61 -14.60 12.62 23.21
CA ALA A 61 -13.20 12.29 23.00
C ALA A 61 -12.32 12.72 24.18
N TYR A 62 -12.49 13.94 24.66
CA TYR A 62 -11.73 14.47 25.82
C TYR A 62 -12.09 13.78 27.13
N SER A 63 -13.29 13.20 27.26
CA SER A 63 -13.71 12.48 28.47
C SER A 63 -12.89 11.23 28.76
N TYR A 64 -12.23 10.68 27.74
CA TYR A 64 -11.33 9.53 27.90
C TYR A 64 -10.05 9.87 28.64
N LYS A 65 -9.73 11.16 28.83
CA LYS A 65 -8.50 11.62 29.50
C LYS A 65 -7.26 10.95 28.95
N PHE A 66 -7.16 10.95 27.63
CA PHE A 66 -6.11 10.23 26.90
C PHE A 66 -4.70 10.68 27.32
N ARG A 67 -3.81 9.70 27.45
CA ARG A 67 -2.37 9.92 27.66
C ARG A 67 -1.58 8.97 26.79
N PHE A 68 -0.57 9.50 26.13
CA PHE A 68 0.35 8.67 25.38
C PHE A 68 1.11 7.71 26.32
N LYS A 69 1.17 6.44 25.97
CA LYS A 69 1.84 5.41 26.77
C LYS A 69 3.37 5.48 26.67
N SER A 70 3.89 6.14 25.65
CA SER A 70 5.34 6.25 25.42
C SER A 70 5.68 7.60 24.79
N PHE A 71 6.94 8.02 25.01
CA PHE A 71 7.50 9.18 24.33
C PHE A 71 7.41 9.05 22.79
N LEU A 72 7.77 7.86 22.29
CA LEU A 72 7.73 7.61 20.85
C LEU A 72 6.34 7.83 20.26
N GLY A 73 5.30 7.37 20.95
CA GLY A 73 3.91 7.58 20.54
C GLY A 73 3.54 9.05 20.47
N ALA A 74 3.86 9.82 21.50
CA ALA A 74 3.61 11.26 21.54
C ALA A 74 4.41 12.01 20.46
N TYR A 75 5.68 11.70 20.35
CA TYR A 75 6.57 12.30 19.35
C TYR A 75 6.06 12.04 17.94
N LYS A 76 5.72 10.79 17.64
CA LYS A 76 5.19 10.40 16.32
C LYS A 76 3.89 11.13 15.99
N TYR A 77 2.98 11.21 16.94
CA TYR A 77 1.72 11.93 16.74
C TYR A 77 1.96 13.41 16.39
N TYR A 78 2.71 14.13 17.23
CA TYR A 78 2.92 15.57 17.05
C TYR A 78 3.82 15.92 15.86
N THR A 79 4.73 15.05 15.47
CA THR A 79 5.60 15.29 14.30
C THR A 79 4.98 14.88 12.98
N SER A 80 4.07 13.87 12.97
CA SER A 80 3.58 13.28 11.74
C SER A 80 2.09 13.39 11.49
N TYR A 81 1.25 13.44 12.52
CA TYR A 81 -0.21 13.35 12.36
C TYR A 81 -0.97 14.62 12.63
N THR A 82 -0.58 15.36 13.65
CA THR A 82 -1.32 16.54 14.08
C THR A 82 -1.36 17.64 13.04
N LEU A 83 -2.47 18.36 12.98
CA LEU A 83 -2.59 19.55 12.15
C LEU A 83 -1.69 20.66 12.73
N LYS A 84 -0.89 21.27 11.86
CA LYS A 84 -0.02 22.39 12.20
C LYS A 84 -0.34 23.59 11.34
N THR A 85 0.07 24.77 11.79
CA THR A 85 0.06 25.97 10.95
C THR A 85 0.85 25.71 9.67
N PHE A 86 0.51 26.40 8.55
CA PHE A 86 1.14 26.16 7.25
C PHE A 86 2.66 26.38 7.26
N ASP A 87 3.18 27.18 8.19
CA ASP A 87 4.62 27.32 8.39
C ASP A 87 5.24 26.19 9.21
N GLY A 88 4.43 25.26 9.69
CA GLY A 88 4.88 24.07 10.44
C GLY A 88 5.31 24.35 11.89
N ARG A 89 5.14 25.58 12.40
CA ARG A 89 5.73 26.00 13.68
C ARG A 89 4.81 25.79 14.87
N ARG A 90 3.49 25.80 14.67
CA ARG A 90 2.53 25.76 15.78
C ARG A 90 1.53 24.63 15.58
N TYR A 91 1.13 24.02 16.69
CA TYR A 91 0.18 22.89 16.72
C TYR A 91 -1.25 23.42 16.86
N LEU A 92 -2.15 22.89 16.02
CA LEU A 92 -3.57 23.29 15.98
C LEU A 92 -4.51 22.20 16.52
N GLU A 93 -4.01 20.99 16.70
CA GLU A 93 -4.81 19.86 17.18
C GLU A 93 -4.10 19.09 18.28
N ARG A 94 -4.90 18.54 19.21
CA ARG A 94 -4.51 17.44 20.09
C ARG A 94 -5.01 16.12 19.48
N PHE A 95 -4.59 15.02 20.07
CA PHE A 95 -5.00 13.67 19.63
C PHE A 95 -6.53 13.54 19.60
N GLU A 96 -7.23 14.01 20.63
CA GLU A 96 -8.68 13.98 20.70
C GLU A 96 -9.35 14.76 19.58
N ASP A 97 -8.78 15.88 19.17
CA ASP A 97 -9.26 16.68 18.04
C ASP A 97 -9.13 15.91 16.73
N ARG A 98 -7.94 15.28 16.51
CA ARG A 98 -7.69 14.49 15.31
C ARG A 98 -8.63 13.29 15.22
N VAL A 99 -8.88 12.61 16.33
CA VAL A 99 -9.84 11.51 16.41
C VAL A 99 -11.26 11.99 16.08
N SER A 100 -11.69 13.11 16.68
CA SER A 100 -13.03 13.66 16.46
C SER A 100 -13.24 14.06 15.00
N MET A 101 -12.27 14.72 14.37
CA MET A 101 -12.36 15.08 12.95
C MET A 101 -12.34 13.86 12.04
N THR A 102 -11.54 12.85 12.34
CA THR A 102 -11.53 11.59 11.61
C THR A 102 -12.90 10.91 11.67
N ALA A 103 -13.50 10.86 12.87
CA ALA A 103 -14.82 10.27 13.07
C ALA A 103 -15.91 11.01 12.29
N LEU A 104 -15.93 12.35 12.35
CA LEU A 104 -16.88 13.17 11.61
C LEU A 104 -16.75 12.96 10.10
N PHE A 105 -15.54 12.91 9.61
CA PHE A 105 -15.25 12.70 8.19
C PHE A 105 -15.72 11.33 7.70
N LEU A 106 -15.35 10.26 8.41
CA LEU A 106 -15.69 8.89 8.01
C LEU A 106 -17.17 8.58 8.20
N ALA A 107 -17.82 9.16 9.20
CA ALA A 107 -19.24 8.95 9.45
C ALA A 107 -20.16 9.63 8.43
N ASP A 108 -19.67 10.63 7.72
CA ASP A 108 -20.36 11.28 6.61
C ASP A 108 -21.80 11.71 6.93
N GLY A 109 -21.97 12.37 8.07
CA GLY A 109 -23.26 12.87 8.55
C GLY A 109 -24.01 11.91 9.48
N ASP A 110 -23.55 10.70 9.67
CA ASP A 110 -24.14 9.72 10.60
C ASP A 110 -23.63 9.96 12.02
N ALA A 111 -24.41 10.63 12.83
CA ALA A 111 -24.04 10.98 14.22
C ALA A 111 -23.72 9.74 15.07
N GLY A 112 -24.52 8.70 14.97
CA GLY A 112 -24.31 7.45 15.71
C GLY A 112 -22.99 6.78 15.36
N LEU A 113 -22.65 6.71 14.08
CA LEU A 113 -21.39 6.17 13.62
C LEU A 113 -20.21 7.03 14.09
N ALA A 114 -20.33 8.36 14.07
CA ALA A 114 -19.29 9.26 14.55
C ALA A 114 -18.98 9.00 16.04
N GLU A 115 -19.99 8.83 16.88
CA GLU A 115 -19.80 8.50 18.30
C GLU A 115 -19.10 7.16 18.47
N HIS A 116 -19.51 6.13 17.74
CA HIS A 116 -18.90 4.81 17.80
C HIS A 116 -17.44 4.84 17.34
N LEU A 117 -17.13 5.59 16.26
CA LEU A 117 -15.75 5.75 15.79
C LEU A 117 -14.86 6.44 16.83
N VAL A 118 -15.36 7.49 17.48
CA VAL A 118 -14.61 8.14 18.58
C VAL A 118 -14.29 7.12 19.67
N ASP A 119 -15.28 6.35 20.12
CA ASP A 119 -15.07 5.37 21.18
C ASP A 119 -14.06 4.30 20.79
N GLU A 120 -14.17 3.75 19.59
CA GLU A 120 -13.29 2.68 19.14
C GLU A 120 -11.85 3.15 18.92
N ILE A 121 -11.66 4.37 18.42
CA ILE A 121 -10.33 4.94 18.21
C ILE A 121 -9.71 5.40 19.54
N MET A 122 -10.47 6.09 20.38
CA MET A 122 -9.96 6.60 21.67
C MET A 122 -9.56 5.47 22.62
N THR A 123 -10.26 4.37 22.60
CA THR A 123 -9.93 3.18 23.41
C THR A 123 -8.78 2.36 22.84
N GLY A 124 -8.36 2.64 21.61
CA GLY A 124 -7.32 1.89 20.92
C GLY A 124 -7.77 0.56 20.35
N ARG A 125 -9.08 0.28 20.34
CA ARG A 125 -9.62 -0.94 19.72
C ARG A 125 -9.50 -0.92 18.20
N PHE A 126 -9.79 0.24 17.57
CA PHE A 126 -9.65 0.45 16.14
C PHE A 126 -8.64 1.55 15.87
N GLN A 127 -7.74 1.30 14.91
CA GLN A 127 -6.77 2.29 14.45
C GLN A 127 -6.88 2.47 12.94
N PRO A 128 -7.27 3.66 12.47
CA PRO A 128 -7.20 3.98 11.05
C PRO A 128 -5.77 3.92 10.53
N ALA A 129 -5.61 3.64 9.24
CA ALA A 129 -4.30 3.71 8.61
C ALA A 129 -3.71 5.13 8.70
N THR A 130 -2.38 5.20 8.66
CA THR A 130 -1.64 6.48 8.72
C THR A 130 -2.21 7.55 7.79
N PRO A 131 -2.42 7.30 6.48
CA PRO A 131 -2.91 8.36 5.60
C PRO A 131 -4.34 8.78 5.92
N THR A 132 -5.19 7.87 6.34
CA THR A 132 -6.56 8.19 6.75
C THR A 132 -6.56 9.11 7.97
N PHE A 133 -5.85 8.72 9.02
CA PHE A 133 -5.78 9.49 10.26
C PHE A 133 -5.10 10.84 10.08
N LEU A 134 -4.09 10.90 9.21
CA LEU A 134 -3.40 12.14 8.88
C LEU A 134 -4.28 13.13 8.12
N ASN A 135 -5.08 12.66 7.16
CA ASN A 135 -5.72 13.52 6.17
C ASN A 135 -7.22 13.75 6.40
N ALA A 136 -7.90 12.93 7.19
CA ALA A 136 -9.34 13.01 7.36
C ALA A 136 -9.79 14.38 7.89
N GLY A 137 -10.73 15.01 7.19
CA GLY A 137 -11.33 16.28 7.59
C GLY A 137 -10.51 17.52 7.30
N LYS A 138 -9.30 17.41 6.78
CA LYS A 138 -8.47 18.55 6.40
C LYS A 138 -8.90 19.11 5.05
N ALA A 139 -8.92 20.44 4.90
CA ALA A 139 -9.29 21.11 3.66
C ALA A 139 -8.27 20.84 2.55
N GLN A 140 -6.99 20.94 2.87
CA GLN A 140 -5.88 20.60 1.98
C GLN A 140 -5.33 19.24 2.41
N ARG A 141 -5.99 18.18 1.96
CA ARG A 141 -5.63 16.83 2.33
C ARG A 141 -4.90 16.08 1.23
N GLY A 142 -3.98 15.20 1.63
CA GLY A 142 -3.47 14.15 0.76
C GLY A 142 -4.47 13.01 0.60
N GLU A 143 -4.02 11.90 0.04
CA GLU A 143 -4.85 10.72 -0.15
C GLU A 143 -5.16 10.03 1.18
N LEU A 144 -6.32 9.37 1.24
CA LEU A 144 -6.73 8.58 2.41
C LEU A 144 -6.06 7.22 2.48
N VAL A 145 -5.44 6.80 1.40
CA VAL A 145 -4.73 5.54 1.23
C VAL A 145 -3.34 5.80 0.66
N SER A 146 -2.39 4.93 0.97
CA SER A 146 -1.00 5.11 0.54
C SER A 146 -0.40 3.87 -0.11
N CYS A 147 -1.23 2.90 -0.51
CA CYS A 147 -0.76 1.64 -1.08
C CYS A 147 -1.49 1.38 -2.39
N PHE A 148 -0.71 1.24 -3.47
CA PHE A 148 -1.23 1.08 -4.84
C PHE A 148 -0.50 -0.03 -5.56
N LEU A 149 -1.24 -0.80 -6.35
CA LEU A 149 -0.71 -1.88 -7.17
C LEU A 149 -1.11 -1.63 -8.62
N LEU A 150 -0.12 -1.56 -9.50
CA LEU A 150 -0.29 -1.31 -10.92
C LEU A 150 0.25 -2.48 -11.72
N ARG A 151 -0.49 -2.92 -12.71
CA ARG A 151 0.05 -3.88 -13.69
C ARG A 151 0.57 -3.14 -14.91
N ILE A 152 1.59 -3.70 -15.54
CA ILE A 152 2.18 -3.18 -16.78
C ILE A 152 1.99 -4.23 -17.85
N GLU A 153 1.53 -3.80 -19.03
CA GLU A 153 1.42 -4.67 -20.21
C GLU A 153 2.65 -4.51 -21.10
N ASP A 154 2.82 -5.44 -22.03
CA ASP A 154 4.01 -5.54 -22.88
C ASP A 154 3.96 -4.60 -24.08
N ASN A 155 3.88 -3.31 -23.84
CA ASN A 155 3.95 -2.27 -24.87
C ASN A 155 4.48 -0.96 -24.27
N MET A 156 5.02 -0.09 -25.13
CA MET A 156 5.65 1.14 -24.71
C MET A 156 4.66 2.11 -24.05
N GLU A 157 3.42 2.12 -24.52
CA GLU A 157 2.36 3.00 -23.99
C GLU A 157 2.02 2.63 -22.56
N SER A 158 1.89 1.33 -22.25
CA SER A 158 1.64 0.85 -20.89
C SER A 158 2.83 1.15 -19.97
N ILE A 159 4.05 0.92 -20.44
CA ILE A 159 5.26 1.23 -19.66
C ILE A 159 5.34 2.73 -19.37
N GLY A 160 5.17 3.58 -20.37
CA GLY A 160 5.21 5.03 -20.23
C GLY A 160 4.11 5.56 -19.31
N ARG A 161 2.89 5.07 -19.47
CA ARG A 161 1.76 5.46 -18.60
C ARG A 161 1.99 5.01 -17.15
N SER A 162 2.53 3.83 -16.94
CA SER A 162 2.82 3.31 -15.59
C SER A 162 3.88 4.13 -14.87
N ILE A 163 4.89 4.61 -15.58
CA ILE A 163 5.89 5.53 -15.03
C ILE A 163 5.21 6.83 -14.58
N ASN A 164 4.37 7.41 -15.42
CA ASN A 164 3.61 8.61 -15.06
C ASN A 164 2.70 8.36 -13.84
N SER A 165 1.98 7.26 -13.82
CA SER A 165 1.12 6.89 -12.69
C SER A 165 1.92 6.72 -11.40
N ALA A 166 3.08 6.07 -11.47
CA ALA A 166 3.98 5.91 -10.33
C ALA A 166 4.46 7.27 -9.79
N LEU A 167 4.82 8.20 -10.66
CA LEU A 167 5.20 9.57 -10.27
C LEU A 167 4.05 10.30 -9.57
N GLN A 168 2.83 10.23 -10.12
CA GLN A 168 1.67 10.89 -9.54
C GLN A 168 1.30 10.35 -8.16
N LEU A 169 1.33 9.03 -7.99
CA LEU A 169 1.02 8.38 -6.72
C LEU A 169 2.12 8.61 -5.68
N SER A 170 3.38 8.50 -6.07
CA SER A 170 4.53 8.72 -5.20
C SER A 170 4.61 10.15 -4.70
N LYS A 171 4.33 11.13 -5.55
CA LYS A 171 4.24 12.55 -5.19
C LYS A 171 3.29 12.80 -4.02
N ARG A 172 2.23 12.01 -3.91
CA ARG A 172 1.23 12.10 -2.83
C ARG A 172 1.56 11.21 -1.63
N GLY A 173 2.77 10.66 -1.57
CA GLY A 173 3.25 9.82 -0.47
C GLY A 173 2.83 8.36 -0.59
N GLY A 174 2.40 7.92 -1.76
CA GLY A 174 1.98 6.54 -1.99
C GLY A 174 3.13 5.57 -2.16
N GLY A 175 3.00 4.36 -1.60
CA GLY A 175 3.82 3.21 -1.94
C GLY A 175 3.20 2.50 -3.15
N VAL A 176 4.00 2.23 -4.17
CA VAL A 176 3.52 1.68 -5.44
C VAL A 176 4.25 0.37 -5.76
N ALA A 177 3.48 -0.69 -5.99
CA ALA A 177 4.00 -1.94 -6.54
C ALA A 177 3.60 -2.07 -8.01
N LEU A 178 4.50 -2.58 -8.83
CA LEU A 178 4.29 -2.74 -10.26
C LEU A 178 4.60 -4.18 -10.68
N LEU A 179 3.72 -4.75 -11.50
CA LEU A 179 3.88 -6.10 -12.03
C LEU A 179 4.66 -6.05 -13.34
N LEU A 180 5.80 -6.73 -13.39
CA LEU A 180 6.67 -6.79 -14.57
C LEU A 180 6.56 -8.11 -15.35
N SER A 181 5.80 -9.08 -14.85
CA SER A 181 5.72 -10.44 -15.43
C SER A 181 5.27 -10.47 -16.89
N ASN A 182 4.50 -9.48 -17.33
CA ASN A 182 3.95 -9.43 -18.68
C ASN A 182 4.91 -8.84 -19.72
N ILE A 183 6.00 -8.20 -19.27
CA ILE A 183 6.99 -7.59 -20.15
C ILE A 183 7.88 -8.69 -20.75
N ARG A 184 8.11 -8.65 -22.06
CA ARG A 184 8.96 -9.61 -22.73
C ARG A 184 10.40 -9.57 -22.20
N GLU A 185 11.05 -10.70 -22.23
CA GLU A 185 12.42 -10.89 -21.74
C GLU A 185 13.47 -10.20 -22.61
N SER A 186 14.66 -10.02 -22.05
CA SER A 186 15.84 -9.61 -22.81
C SER A 186 16.13 -10.59 -23.94
N GLY A 187 16.37 -10.06 -25.13
CA GLY A 187 16.63 -10.83 -26.34
C GLY A 187 15.38 -11.26 -27.11
N ALA A 188 14.19 -11.02 -26.60
CA ALA A 188 12.96 -11.30 -27.32
C ALA A 188 12.81 -10.40 -28.57
N PRO A 189 12.09 -10.87 -29.61
CA PRO A 189 11.91 -10.05 -30.81
C PRO A 189 10.98 -8.86 -30.57
N ILE A 190 11.24 -7.77 -31.30
CA ILE A 190 10.34 -6.63 -31.42
C ILE A 190 10.06 -6.46 -32.90
N LYS A 191 8.77 -6.40 -33.29
CA LYS A 191 8.35 -6.31 -34.70
C LYS A 191 9.04 -7.35 -35.58
N HIS A 192 9.13 -8.60 -35.08
CA HIS A 192 9.77 -9.74 -35.74
C HIS A 192 11.31 -9.65 -35.91
N ILE A 193 11.96 -8.62 -35.35
CA ILE A 193 13.41 -8.50 -35.32
C ILE A 193 13.94 -9.14 -34.04
N GLU A 194 14.77 -10.17 -34.18
CA GLU A 194 15.35 -10.92 -33.05
C GLU A 194 16.29 -10.06 -32.20
N ASN A 195 16.43 -10.41 -30.92
CA ASN A 195 17.38 -9.80 -29.97
C ASN A 195 17.20 -8.28 -29.76
N GLN A 196 15.98 -7.78 -29.91
CA GLN A 196 15.73 -6.33 -29.78
C GLN A 196 15.30 -5.89 -28.38
N SER A 197 14.64 -6.77 -27.61
CA SER A 197 14.15 -6.42 -26.28
C SER A 197 15.30 -6.31 -25.28
N SER A 198 15.25 -5.30 -24.42
CA SER A 198 16.17 -5.13 -23.31
C SER A 198 15.69 -5.81 -22.01
N GLY A 199 14.47 -6.34 -22.00
CA GLY A 199 13.89 -7.04 -20.86
C GLY A 199 13.39 -6.12 -19.73
N VAL A 200 13.28 -6.68 -18.53
CA VAL A 200 12.66 -5.99 -17.38
C VAL A 200 13.64 -5.06 -16.63
N ILE A 201 14.95 -5.31 -16.69
CA ILE A 201 15.92 -4.57 -15.86
C ILE A 201 15.93 -3.07 -16.19
N PRO A 202 15.96 -2.63 -17.45
CA PRO A 202 15.89 -1.18 -17.76
C PRO A 202 14.59 -0.54 -17.28
N VAL A 203 13.47 -1.25 -17.30
CA VAL A 203 12.19 -0.76 -16.76
C VAL A 203 12.30 -0.56 -15.24
N MET A 204 12.94 -1.47 -14.54
CA MET A 204 13.21 -1.34 -13.10
C MET A 204 14.02 -0.09 -12.80
N LYS A 205 15.06 0.19 -13.58
CA LYS A 205 15.89 1.39 -13.42
C LYS A 205 15.08 2.67 -13.63
N LEU A 206 14.23 2.72 -14.65
CA LEU A 206 13.34 3.86 -14.89
C LEU A 206 12.40 4.09 -13.70
N LEU A 207 11.85 3.02 -13.14
CA LEU A 207 10.96 3.10 -11.99
C LEU A 207 11.71 3.57 -10.73
N GLU A 208 12.89 3.03 -10.47
CA GLU A 208 13.72 3.44 -9.34
C GLU A 208 14.05 4.94 -9.40
N ASP A 209 14.47 5.43 -10.55
CA ASP A 209 14.78 6.84 -10.76
C ASP A 209 13.53 7.71 -10.62
N SER A 210 12.38 7.23 -11.08
CA SER A 210 11.10 7.93 -10.94
C SER A 210 10.70 8.09 -9.48
N PHE A 211 10.81 7.04 -8.67
CA PHE A 211 10.53 7.12 -7.23
C PHE A 211 11.51 8.03 -6.51
N SER A 212 12.79 7.96 -6.85
CA SER A 212 13.81 8.84 -6.28
C SER A 212 13.52 10.31 -6.59
N TYR A 213 13.13 10.62 -7.82
CA TYR A 213 12.74 11.97 -8.22
C TYR A 213 11.51 12.47 -7.45
N ALA A 214 10.46 11.66 -7.36
CA ALA A 214 9.23 12.02 -6.67
C ALA A 214 9.44 12.25 -5.16
N ASN A 215 10.35 11.51 -4.54
CA ASN A 215 10.71 11.68 -3.12
C ASN A 215 11.26 13.07 -2.82
N GLN A 216 11.90 13.70 -3.78
CA GLN A 216 12.43 15.06 -3.62
C GLN A 216 11.34 16.14 -3.63
N LEU A 217 10.16 15.81 -4.14
CA LEU A 217 9.04 16.75 -4.30
C LEU A 217 8.01 16.65 -3.16
N GLY A 218 7.97 15.55 -2.44
CA GLY A 218 6.94 15.27 -1.43
C GLY A 218 7.43 15.39 0.01
N ALA A 219 6.51 15.70 0.92
CA ALA A 219 6.78 15.74 2.36
C ALA A 219 6.94 14.34 2.98
N ARG A 220 6.44 13.30 2.32
CA ARG A 220 6.59 11.89 2.71
C ARG A 220 7.31 11.15 1.59
N GLN A 221 8.27 10.30 1.97
CA GLN A 221 9.00 9.49 1.00
C GLN A 221 8.07 8.44 0.37
N GLY A 222 7.95 8.48 -0.95
CA GLY A 222 7.35 7.42 -1.73
C GLY A 222 8.29 6.22 -1.80
N ALA A 223 7.72 5.02 -1.91
CA ALA A 223 8.50 3.78 -2.03
C ALA A 223 7.92 2.94 -3.16
N GLY A 224 8.74 2.13 -3.80
CA GLY A 224 8.36 1.26 -4.90
C GLY A 224 8.75 -0.19 -4.66
N ALA A 225 7.94 -1.09 -5.23
CA ALA A 225 8.23 -2.51 -5.32
C ALA A 225 7.95 -2.99 -6.75
N VAL A 226 8.65 -4.01 -7.17
CA VAL A 226 8.40 -4.68 -8.45
C VAL A 226 8.26 -6.18 -8.23
N TYR A 227 7.30 -6.78 -8.94
CA TYR A 227 6.98 -8.21 -8.87
C TYR A 227 7.25 -8.89 -10.20
N LEU A 228 7.86 -10.06 -10.14
CA LEU A 228 8.15 -10.87 -11.30
C LEU A 228 7.82 -12.35 -11.01
N ASN A 229 7.16 -13.00 -11.97
CA ASN A 229 6.91 -14.44 -11.88
C ASN A 229 8.24 -15.21 -11.92
N ALA A 230 8.38 -16.23 -11.07
CA ALA A 230 9.58 -17.05 -10.99
C ALA A 230 9.94 -17.73 -12.33
N HIS A 231 8.97 -17.94 -13.21
CA HIS A 231 9.18 -18.55 -14.52
C HIS A 231 9.36 -17.54 -15.67
N HIS A 232 9.57 -16.27 -15.34
CA HIS A 232 9.99 -15.27 -16.32
C HIS A 232 11.47 -15.50 -16.70
N PRO A 233 11.83 -15.40 -17.99
CA PRO A 233 13.21 -15.66 -18.43
C PRO A 233 14.27 -14.74 -17.81
N ASP A 234 13.89 -13.53 -17.37
CA ASP A 234 14.82 -12.58 -16.73
C ASP A 234 14.93 -12.77 -15.21
N ILE A 235 14.34 -13.84 -14.64
CA ILE A 235 14.25 -13.96 -13.17
C ILE A 235 15.60 -13.94 -12.47
N MET A 236 16.63 -14.60 -13.01
CA MET A 236 17.95 -14.61 -12.36
C MET A 236 18.62 -13.24 -12.43
N ASN A 237 18.52 -12.53 -13.54
CA ASN A 237 19.02 -11.18 -13.67
C ASN A 237 18.27 -10.20 -12.76
N PHE A 238 16.95 -10.37 -12.64
CA PHE A 238 16.11 -9.62 -11.71
C PHE A 238 16.60 -9.77 -10.27
N LEU A 239 16.85 -10.99 -9.83
CA LEU A 239 17.37 -11.26 -8.49
C LEU A 239 18.78 -10.66 -8.29
N ASP A 240 19.65 -10.78 -9.29
CA ASP A 240 21.03 -10.30 -9.22
C ASP A 240 21.13 -8.78 -9.06
N THR A 241 20.09 -8.01 -9.40
CA THR A 241 20.06 -6.55 -9.20
C THR A 241 20.21 -6.15 -7.72
N LYS A 242 19.90 -7.04 -6.78
CA LYS A 242 20.01 -6.81 -5.33
C LYS A 242 21.32 -7.30 -4.71
N ARG A 243 22.20 -7.91 -5.48
CA ARG A 243 23.51 -8.32 -4.95
C ARG A 243 24.38 -7.10 -4.62
N GLU A 244 25.08 -7.16 -3.51
CA GLU A 244 25.97 -6.07 -3.06
C GLU A 244 27.06 -5.73 -4.08
N ASN A 245 27.53 -6.74 -4.81
CA ASN A 245 28.59 -6.61 -5.83
C ASN A 245 28.05 -6.47 -7.26
N ALA A 246 26.76 -6.17 -7.42
CA ALA A 246 26.21 -5.96 -8.75
C ALA A 246 26.83 -4.72 -9.42
N ASP A 247 26.94 -4.79 -10.76
CA ASP A 247 27.34 -3.64 -11.57
C ASP A 247 26.38 -2.46 -11.31
N GLU A 248 26.91 -1.28 -11.10
CA GLU A 248 26.14 -0.06 -10.83
C GLU A 248 25.08 0.22 -11.91
N LYS A 249 25.28 -0.21 -13.14
CA LYS A 249 24.31 -0.04 -14.23
C LYS A 249 23.05 -0.87 -14.04
N ILE A 250 23.13 -1.98 -13.33
CA ILE A 250 22.01 -2.90 -13.10
C ILE A 250 21.56 -2.95 -11.64
N ARG A 251 22.36 -2.42 -10.74
CA ARG A 251 22.06 -2.47 -9.30
C ARG A 251 20.82 -1.68 -8.95
N ILE A 252 19.91 -2.31 -8.22
CA ILE A 252 18.69 -1.70 -7.67
C ILE A 252 18.88 -1.50 -6.17
N LYS A 253 18.87 -0.24 -5.74
CA LYS A 253 19.16 0.14 -4.35
C LYS A 253 17.91 0.32 -3.51
N THR A 254 16.86 0.95 -4.08
CA THR A 254 15.70 1.43 -3.33
C THR A 254 14.39 0.67 -3.61
N LEU A 255 14.28 -0.02 -4.75
CA LEU A 255 13.10 -0.83 -5.02
C LEU A 255 13.11 -2.11 -4.18
N SER A 256 11.96 -2.44 -3.61
CA SER A 256 11.71 -3.77 -3.06
C SER A 256 11.42 -4.74 -4.20
N LEU A 257 11.91 -5.97 -4.07
CA LEU A 257 11.63 -7.03 -5.05
C LEU A 257 10.68 -8.05 -4.46
N GLY A 258 9.70 -8.47 -5.25
CA GLY A 258 8.83 -9.59 -4.96
C GLY A 258 8.86 -10.60 -6.10
N ILE A 259 8.72 -11.88 -5.77
CA ILE A 259 8.58 -12.94 -6.75
C ILE A 259 7.26 -13.67 -6.55
N VAL A 260 6.65 -14.02 -7.67
CA VAL A 260 5.42 -14.80 -7.69
C VAL A 260 5.80 -16.25 -8.02
N VAL A 261 5.65 -17.15 -7.04
CA VAL A 261 6.16 -18.52 -7.15
C VAL A 261 5.00 -19.51 -7.25
N PRO A 262 4.87 -20.17 -8.41
CA PRO A 262 3.90 -21.26 -8.59
C PRO A 262 4.24 -22.50 -7.75
N ASP A 263 3.25 -23.32 -7.43
CA ASP A 263 3.46 -24.59 -6.73
C ASP A 263 4.43 -25.51 -7.49
N ILE A 264 4.34 -25.53 -8.81
CA ILE A 264 5.23 -26.37 -9.64
C ILE A 264 6.71 -26.07 -9.40
N THR A 265 7.06 -24.83 -9.10
CA THR A 265 8.44 -24.42 -8.82
C THR A 265 8.98 -25.17 -7.60
N PHE A 266 8.19 -25.25 -6.53
CA PHE A 266 8.55 -25.99 -5.33
C PHE A 266 8.65 -27.50 -5.59
N GLU A 267 7.74 -28.07 -6.39
CA GLU A 267 7.76 -29.48 -6.76
C GLU A 267 9.04 -29.82 -7.55
N LEU A 268 9.42 -28.97 -8.49
CA LEU A 268 10.65 -29.15 -9.27
C LEU A 268 11.90 -29.09 -8.38
N ALA A 269 11.94 -28.15 -7.44
CA ALA A 269 13.05 -28.03 -6.49
C ALA A 269 13.13 -29.26 -5.57
N LYS A 270 11.99 -29.75 -5.11
CA LYS A 270 11.92 -30.95 -4.27
C LYS A 270 12.51 -32.18 -4.97
N ARG A 271 12.27 -32.32 -6.27
CA ARG A 271 12.80 -33.40 -7.11
C ARG A 271 14.24 -33.14 -7.62
N ASN A 272 14.79 -31.96 -7.34
CA ASN A 272 16.05 -31.48 -7.92
C ASN A 272 16.05 -31.44 -9.45
N ASP A 273 14.91 -31.09 -10.02
CA ASP A 273 14.75 -30.96 -11.47
C ASP A 273 15.08 -29.55 -11.95
N ASP A 274 15.26 -29.44 -13.27
CA ASP A 274 15.30 -28.14 -13.92
C ASP A 274 13.89 -27.55 -13.99
N MET A 275 13.81 -26.22 -13.87
CA MET A 275 12.60 -25.45 -14.13
C MET A 275 12.73 -24.70 -15.45
N TYR A 276 11.69 -24.73 -16.25
CA TYR A 276 11.63 -23.97 -17.48
C TYR A 276 11.11 -22.58 -17.24
N LEU A 277 11.70 -21.62 -17.94
CA LEU A 277 11.31 -20.21 -17.95
C LEU A 277 10.70 -19.93 -19.33
N PHE A 278 9.59 -19.20 -19.36
CA PHE A 278 8.78 -19.06 -20.57
C PHE A 278 8.71 -17.60 -21.03
N SER A 279 8.85 -17.37 -22.35
CA SER A 279 8.69 -16.02 -22.93
C SER A 279 7.26 -15.52 -22.74
N PRO A 280 7.03 -14.42 -22.00
CA PRO A 280 5.70 -13.85 -21.82
C PRO A 280 5.02 -13.49 -23.14
N TYR A 281 5.78 -12.98 -24.09
CA TYR A 281 5.28 -12.61 -25.41
C TYR A 281 4.69 -13.82 -26.16
N ASP A 282 5.40 -14.95 -26.15
CA ASP A 282 4.93 -16.17 -26.80
C ASP A 282 3.73 -16.79 -26.07
N VAL A 283 3.75 -16.77 -24.74
CA VAL A 283 2.64 -17.29 -23.91
C VAL A 283 1.35 -16.53 -24.21
N GLU A 284 1.41 -15.20 -24.28
CA GLU A 284 0.23 -14.39 -24.59
C GLU A 284 -0.32 -14.71 -25.99
N ARG A 285 0.54 -14.92 -26.97
CA ARG A 285 0.12 -15.28 -28.33
C ARG A 285 -0.55 -16.65 -28.40
N VAL A 286 -0.09 -17.60 -27.58
CA VAL A 286 -0.64 -18.97 -27.57
C VAL A 286 -1.95 -19.04 -26.79
N TYR A 287 -2.01 -18.41 -25.62
CA TYR A 287 -3.15 -18.53 -24.69
C TYR A 287 -4.16 -17.39 -24.79
N GLY A 288 -3.82 -16.29 -25.44
CA GLY A 288 -4.69 -15.12 -25.53
C GLY A 288 -4.84 -14.35 -24.21
N LYS A 289 -3.99 -14.64 -23.23
CA LYS A 289 -3.93 -13.97 -21.93
C LYS A 289 -2.49 -13.61 -21.60
N ALA A 290 -2.31 -12.52 -20.87
CA ALA A 290 -1.00 -12.13 -20.37
C ALA A 290 -0.40 -13.22 -19.49
N PHE A 291 0.92 -13.35 -19.50
CA PHE A 291 1.64 -14.37 -18.73
C PHE A 291 1.29 -14.35 -17.24
N GLY A 292 1.14 -13.15 -16.65
CA GLY A 292 0.76 -13.02 -15.26
C GLY A 292 -0.67 -13.48 -14.94
N ASP A 293 -1.53 -13.63 -15.94
CA ASP A 293 -2.94 -13.96 -15.74
C ASP A 293 -3.25 -15.46 -15.90
N ILE A 294 -2.24 -16.29 -16.12
CA ILE A 294 -2.41 -17.73 -16.25
C ILE A 294 -1.77 -18.49 -15.08
N SER A 295 -2.28 -19.70 -14.82
CA SER A 295 -1.65 -20.61 -13.86
C SER A 295 -0.47 -21.32 -14.53
N VAL A 296 0.73 -21.00 -14.13
CA VAL A 296 1.94 -21.68 -14.61
C VAL A 296 1.92 -23.16 -14.19
N THR A 297 1.48 -23.45 -12.96
CA THR A 297 1.38 -24.83 -12.48
C THR A 297 0.48 -25.68 -13.37
N GLU A 298 -0.71 -25.18 -13.70
CA GLU A 298 -1.69 -25.88 -14.50
C GLU A 298 -1.21 -26.13 -15.95
N HIS A 299 -0.54 -25.13 -16.53
CA HIS A 299 -0.13 -25.15 -17.92
C HIS A 299 1.35 -25.53 -18.14
N TYR A 300 2.06 -25.88 -17.07
CA TYR A 300 3.52 -26.07 -17.13
C TYR A 300 3.94 -27.10 -18.20
N GLU A 301 3.39 -28.30 -18.17
CA GLU A 301 3.77 -29.38 -19.12
C GLU A 301 3.41 -29.02 -20.57
N GLU A 302 2.25 -28.38 -20.79
CA GLU A 302 1.85 -27.91 -22.12
C GLU A 302 2.86 -26.87 -22.63
N MET A 303 3.26 -25.92 -21.81
CA MET A 303 4.21 -24.86 -22.19
C MET A 303 5.61 -25.41 -22.45
N VAL A 304 6.04 -26.40 -21.68
CA VAL A 304 7.34 -27.09 -21.91
C VAL A 304 7.40 -27.75 -23.27
N GLU A 305 6.30 -28.38 -23.68
CA GLU A 305 6.23 -29.16 -24.95
C GLU A 305 5.87 -28.27 -26.15
N ASP A 306 5.37 -27.06 -25.94
CA ASP A 306 4.90 -26.22 -27.04
C ASP A 306 6.08 -25.53 -27.76
N PRO A 307 6.34 -25.89 -29.06
CA PRO A 307 7.45 -25.30 -29.80
C PRO A 307 7.25 -23.84 -30.15
N ARG A 308 6.03 -23.33 -30.01
CA ARG A 308 5.74 -21.90 -30.27
C ARG A 308 6.19 -20.99 -29.13
N ILE A 309 6.47 -21.55 -27.94
CA ILE A 309 6.89 -20.80 -26.74
C ILE A 309 8.39 -20.96 -26.58
N ARG A 310 9.12 -19.83 -26.64
CA ARG A 310 10.54 -19.79 -26.32
C ARG A 310 10.71 -20.06 -24.84
N LYS A 311 11.70 -20.84 -24.52
CA LYS A 311 11.99 -21.20 -23.13
C LYS A 311 13.48 -21.40 -22.92
N LYS A 312 13.90 -21.21 -21.69
CA LYS A 312 15.20 -21.63 -21.20
C LYS A 312 15.00 -22.31 -19.86
N LYS A 313 16.02 -23.02 -19.40
CA LYS A 313 15.91 -23.75 -18.14
C LYS A 313 17.03 -23.41 -17.18
N ILE A 314 16.69 -23.46 -15.90
CA ILE A 314 17.62 -23.34 -14.80
C ILE A 314 17.34 -24.44 -13.78
N ASN A 315 18.30 -24.78 -12.92
CA ASN A 315 18.06 -25.74 -11.85
C ASN A 315 17.17 -25.10 -10.77
N ALA A 316 16.07 -25.76 -10.40
CA ALA A 316 15.10 -25.23 -9.45
C ALA A 316 15.68 -25.05 -8.03
N ARG A 317 16.53 -25.95 -7.57
CA ARG A 317 17.21 -25.79 -6.25
C ARG A 317 18.17 -24.62 -6.27
N HIS A 318 18.92 -24.45 -7.34
CA HIS A 318 19.82 -23.30 -7.49
C HIS A 318 19.02 -21.98 -7.45
N PHE A 319 17.87 -21.93 -8.07
CA PHE A 319 16.96 -20.76 -7.97
C PHE A 319 16.61 -20.45 -6.50
N PHE A 320 16.17 -21.43 -5.73
CA PHE A 320 15.82 -21.20 -4.32
C PHE A 320 17.05 -20.90 -3.44
N GLN A 321 18.22 -21.49 -3.74
CA GLN A 321 19.46 -21.11 -3.06
C GLN A 321 19.79 -19.64 -3.28
N THR A 322 19.65 -19.16 -4.50
CA THR A 322 19.86 -17.74 -4.83
C THR A 322 18.86 -16.86 -4.07
N VAL A 323 17.59 -17.24 -4.02
CA VAL A 323 16.56 -16.52 -3.25
C VAL A 323 16.95 -16.45 -1.76
N ALA A 324 17.35 -17.56 -1.16
CA ALA A 324 17.73 -17.63 0.25
C ALA A 324 18.97 -16.76 0.54
N GLU A 325 19.98 -16.79 -0.31
CA GLU A 325 21.17 -15.95 -0.18
C GLU A 325 20.81 -14.47 -0.21
N LEU A 326 19.99 -14.05 -1.15
CA LEU A 326 19.56 -12.65 -1.26
C LEU A 326 18.68 -12.21 -0.11
N GLN A 327 17.81 -13.07 0.40
CA GLN A 327 17.03 -12.77 1.59
C GLN A 327 17.91 -12.59 2.81
N PHE A 328 18.96 -13.38 2.94
CA PHE A 328 19.94 -13.20 4.00
C PHE A 328 20.72 -11.88 3.89
N GLU A 329 21.14 -11.51 2.68
CA GLU A 329 21.90 -10.29 2.44
C GLU A 329 21.04 -9.02 2.54
N SER A 330 19.83 -9.03 1.98
CA SER A 330 19.04 -7.81 1.74
C SER A 330 17.61 -7.84 2.28
N GLY A 331 17.11 -9.00 2.70
CA GLY A 331 15.70 -9.16 3.06
C GLY A 331 14.77 -9.34 1.85
N TYR A 332 15.29 -9.29 0.64
CA TYR A 332 14.53 -9.45 -0.61
C TYR A 332 14.98 -10.69 -1.36
N PRO A 333 14.12 -11.27 -2.22
CA PRO A 333 12.76 -10.85 -2.57
C PRO A 333 11.72 -11.31 -1.54
N TYR A 334 10.58 -10.64 -1.52
CA TYR A 334 9.36 -11.19 -0.93
C TYR A 334 8.85 -12.33 -1.79
N ILE A 335 8.15 -13.29 -1.20
CA ILE A 335 7.58 -14.44 -1.92
C ILE A 335 6.07 -14.38 -1.83
N MET A 336 5.40 -14.35 -2.99
CA MET A 336 3.97 -14.58 -3.10
C MET A 336 3.73 -16.01 -3.63
N PHE A 337 3.01 -16.81 -2.86
CA PHE A 337 2.68 -18.20 -3.22
C PHE A 337 1.46 -18.19 -4.15
N GLU A 338 1.70 -18.21 -5.45
CA GLU A 338 0.69 -17.95 -6.48
C GLU A 338 -0.54 -18.85 -6.37
N ASP A 339 -0.34 -20.15 -6.29
CA ASP A 339 -1.46 -21.10 -6.28
C ASP A 339 -2.20 -21.09 -4.94
N THR A 340 -1.49 -20.93 -3.81
CA THR A 340 -2.09 -20.82 -2.50
C THR A 340 -3.01 -19.60 -2.43
N VAL A 341 -2.52 -18.46 -2.90
CA VAL A 341 -3.29 -17.21 -2.96
C VAL A 341 -4.54 -17.40 -3.82
N ASN A 342 -4.40 -17.99 -4.99
CA ASN A 342 -5.52 -18.16 -5.92
C ASN A 342 -6.52 -19.23 -5.48
N ARG A 343 -6.12 -20.23 -4.72
CA ARG A 343 -7.07 -21.16 -4.06
C ARG A 343 -7.96 -20.43 -3.07
N ALA A 344 -7.41 -19.47 -2.34
CA ALA A 344 -8.14 -18.66 -1.37
C ALA A 344 -8.88 -17.46 -1.97
N ASN A 345 -8.62 -17.13 -3.23
CA ASN A 345 -9.21 -15.99 -3.91
C ASN A 345 -10.73 -16.11 -4.00
N PRO A 346 -11.52 -15.18 -3.43
CA PRO A 346 -12.98 -15.23 -3.51
C PRO A 346 -13.51 -14.93 -4.91
N VAL A 347 -12.74 -14.23 -5.76
CA VAL A 347 -13.12 -13.85 -7.12
C VAL A 347 -12.59 -14.92 -8.09
N LYS A 348 -13.37 -15.96 -8.32
CA LYS A 348 -12.93 -17.15 -9.09
C LYS A 348 -12.76 -16.90 -10.60
N THR A 349 -13.25 -15.79 -11.12
CA THR A 349 -13.16 -15.42 -12.53
C THR A 349 -11.88 -14.68 -12.91
N SER A 350 -11.07 -14.31 -11.93
CA SER A 350 -9.84 -13.53 -12.12
C SER A 350 -8.69 -14.12 -11.32
N TRP A 351 -7.46 -13.83 -11.77
CA TRP A 351 -6.23 -14.37 -11.20
C TRP A 351 -5.47 -13.29 -10.43
N ILE A 352 -5.04 -13.60 -9.22
CA ILE A 352 -4.18 -12.70 -8.42
C ILE A 352 -2.74 -12.94 -8.87
N ASN A 353 -2.09 -11.88 -9.34
CA ASN A 353 -0.79 -11.98 -10.03
C ASN A 353 0.32 -11.17 -9.39
N MET A 354 0.03 -10.41 -8.33
CA MET A 354 1.00 -9.57 -7.64
C MET A 354 0.54 -9.23 -6.23
N SER A 355 1.42 -8.60 -5.47
CA SER A 355 1.08 -8.01 -4.17
C SER A 355 1.61 -6.57 -4.08
N ASN A 356 1.47 -5.96 -2.93
CA ASN A 356 1.88 -4.59 -2.68
C ASN A 356 3.32 -4.50 -2.13
N LEU A 357 3.73 -3.29 -1.77
CA LEU A 357 5.05 -2.99 -1.23
C LEU A 357 5.45 -3.86 -0.03
N CYS A 358 4.50 -4.17 0.85
CA CYS A 358 4.71 -4.96 2.07
C CYS A 358 4.20 -6.41 1.97
N SER A 359 3.66 -6.80 0.82
CA SER A 359 3.25 -8.19 0.49
C SER A 359 2.03 -8.72 1.26
N GLU A 360 1.14 -7.83 1.74
CA GLU A 360 -0.08 -8.24 2.46
C GLU A 360 -1.37 -8.10 1.63
N ILE A 361 -1.34 -7.45 0.47
CA ILE A 361 -2.54 -7.19 -0.34
C ILE A 361 -2.61 -8.18 -1.49
N LEU A 362 -3.73 -8.88 -1.57
CA LEU A 362 -3.97 -9.95 -2.54
C LEU A 362 -5.35 -9.75 -3.16
N GLN A 363 -5.39 -9.01 -4.28
CA GLN A 363 -6.61 -8.66 -4.99
C GLN A 363 -6.44 -8.89 -6.48
N VAL A 364 -7.57 -9.03 -7.17
CA VAL A 364 -7.61 -9.16 -8.62
C VAL A 364 -7.46 -7.79 -9.28
N ASN A 365 -6.89 -7.79 -10.49
CA ASN A 365 -6.77 -6.63 -11.34
C ASN A 365 -7.14 -6.99 -12.78
N SER A 366 -7.25 -5.99 -13.64
CA SER A 366 -7.45 -6.20 -15.08
C SER A 366 -6.63 -5.20 -15.89
N ALA A 367 -6.26 -5.61 -17.10
CA ALA A 367 -5.39 -4.84 -17.99
C ALA A 367 -6.09 -3.59 -18.53
N SER A 368 -5.34 -2.50 -18.65
CA SER A 368 -5.72 -1.32 -19.42
C SER A 368 -5.04 -1.35 -20.78
N GLU A 369 -5.68 -0.76 -21.79
CA GLU A 369 -5.11 -0.51 -23.10
C GLU A 369 -5.01 1.01 -23.32
N PHE A 370 -3.94 1.46 -23.98
CA PHE A 370 -3.64 2.88 -24.14
C PHE A 370 -3.50 3.25 -25.61
N ASN A 371 -3.94 4.46 -25.94
CA ASN A 371 -3.65 5.12 -27.22
C ASN A 371 -2.19 5.59 -27.27
N ALA A 372 -1.72 5.95 -28.45
CA ALA A 372 -0.35 6.42 -28.64
C ALA A 372 -0.02 7.70 -27.85
N ASP A 373 -1.02 8.49 -27.49
CA ASP A 373 -0.87 9.69 -26.66
C ASP A 373 -0.96 9.40 -25.15
N LEU A 374 -0.96 8.12 -24.76
CA LEU A 374 -1.07 7.60 -23.38
C LEU A 374 -2.44 7.81 -22.71
N THR A 375 -3.46 8.23 -23.45
CA THR A 375 -4.84 8.19 -22.96
C THR A 375 -5.35 6.75 -22.95
N TYR A 376 -6.33 6.45 -22.08
CA TYR A 376 -6.93 5.11 -22.03
C TYR A 376 -7.79 4.87 -23.28
N GLU A 377 -7.49 3.82 -24.01
CA GLU A 377 -8.37 3.25 -25.03
C GLU A 377 -9.39 2.33 -24.36
N GLU A 378 -8.93 1.46 -23.45
CA GLU A 378 -9.74 0.62 -22.61
C GLU A 378 -9.26 0.73 -21.18
N LEU A 379 -10.16 1.09 -20.26
CA LEU A 379 -9.84 1.27 -18.85
C LEU A 379 -9.95 -0.06 -18.12
N GLY A 380 -8.84 -0.53 -17.59
CA GLY A 380 -8.78 -1.66 -16.69
C GLY A 380 -8.92 -1.26 -15.23
N SER A 381 -8.66 -2.21 -14.33
CA SER A 381 -8.76 -2.02 -12.88
C SER A 381 -7.43 -2.33 -12.21
N ASP A 382 -6.81 -1.33 -11.61
CA ASP A 382 -5.69 -1.46 -10.69
C ASP A 382 -6.18 -1.37 -9.24
N ILE A 383 -5.28 -1.43 -8.27
CA ILE A 383 -5.64 -1.66 -6.88
C ILE A 383 -5.19 -0.51 -5.98
N SER A 384 -6.05 -0.10 -5.06
CA SER A 384 -5.70 0.68 -3.88
C SER A 384 -6.08 -0.09 -2.61
N CYS A 385 -5.42 0.22 -1.49
CA CYS A 385 -5.57 -0.53 -0.25
C CYS A 385 -6.28 0.32 0.80
N ASN A 386 -7.51 -0.03 1.14
CA ASN A 386 -8.29 0.62 2.20
C ASN A 386 -8.03 -0.12 3.51
N LEU A 387 -7.13 0.39 4.34
CA LEU A 387 -6.59 -0.31 5.49
C LEU A 387 -6.93 0.35 6.82
N GLY A 388 -7.06 -0.48 7.83
CA GLY A 388 -7.15 -0.14 9.24
C GLY A 388 -6.83 -1.38 10.05
N SER A 389 -6.76 -1.25 11.38
CA SER A 389 -6.39 -2.37 12.23
C SER A 389 -7.21 -2.40 13.52
N LEU A 390 -7.50 -3.60 13.99
CA LEU A 390 -8.01 -3.85 15.34
C LEU A 390 -6.86 -4.28 16.27
N ASN A 391 -6.87 -3.80 17.49
CA ASN A 391 -6.06 -4.37 18.56
C ASN A 391 -6.83 -5.55 19.14
N ILE A 392 -6.36 -6.77 18.92
CA ILE A 392 -7.08 -8.00 19.30
C ILE A 392 -7.35 -8.05 20.80
N ALA A 393 -6.36 -7.79 21.65
CA ALA A 393 -6.54 -7.84 23.10
C ALA A 393 -7.63 -6.87 23.56
N MET A 394 -7.60 -5.64 23.07
CA MET A 394 -8.59 -4.62 23.42
C MET A 394 -9.96 -4.89 22.81
N THR A 395 -10.01 -5.44 21.60
CA THR A 395 -11.26 -5.81 20.94
C THR A 395 -11.96 -6.96 21.66
N MET A 396 -11.21 -7.96 22.10
CA MET A 396 -11.75 -9.07 22.90
C MET A 396 -12.28 -8.63 24.27
N ASP A 397 -11.76 -7.53 24.80
CA ASP A 397 -12.25 -6.91 26.03
C ASP A 397 -13.37 -5.90 25.81
N SER A 398 -13.80 -5.69 24.57
CA SER A 398 -14.86 -4.73 24.25
C SER A 398 -16.19 -5.14 24.93
N PRO A 399 -16.91 -4.17 25.52
CA PRO A 399 -18.26 -4.42 26.05
C PRO A 399 -19.24 -4.91 24.98
N ASP A 400 -19.00 -4.53 23.72
CA ASP A 400 -19.80 -4.94 22.56
C ASP A 400 -18.86 -5.27 21.40
N PHE A 401 -18.43 -6.52 21.34
CA PHE A 401 -17.52 -7.02 20.30
C PHE A 401 -18.09 -6.81 18.88
N ALA A 402 -19.36 -7.14 18.69
CA ALA A 402 -20.00 -7.02 17.38
C ALA A 402 -20.00 -5.57 16.90
N ASN A 403 -20.32 -4.62 17.77
CA ASN A 403 -20.32 -3.20 17.46
C ASN A 403 -18.90 -2.70 17.12
N THR A 404 -17.88 -3.17 17.83
CA THR A 404 -16.49 -2.82 17.56
C THR A 404 -16.08 -3.22 16.14
N VAL A 405 -16.38 -4.47 15.75
CA VAL A 405 -16.06 -4.98 14.41
C VAL A 405 -16.89 -4.24 13.34
N GLU A 406 -18.18 -4.07 13.57
CA GLU A 406 -19.06 -3.35 12.64
C GLU A 406 -18.57 -1.91 12.42
N THR A 407 -18.24 -1.20 13.49
CA THR A 407 -17.75 0.18 13.42
C THR A 407 -16.45 0.27 12.61
N ALA A 408 -15.52 -0.65 12.83
CA ALA A 408 -14.27 -0.71 12.07
C ALA A 408 -14.53 -0.95 10.58
N ILE A 409 -15.40 -1.88 10.24
CA ILE A 409 -15.77 -2.18 8.84
C ILE A 409 -16.46 -0.99 8.19
N ARG A 410 -17.38 -0.35 8.88
CA ARG A 410 -18.07 0.85 8.36
C ARG A 410 -17.09 2.01 8.16
N GLY A 411 -16.13 2.18 9.05
CA GLY A 411 -15.04 3.16 8.90
C GLY A 411 -14.19 2.89 7.66
N LEU A 412 -13.81 1.65 7.41
CA LEU A 412 -13.04 1.27 6.22
C LEU A 412 -13.87 1.37 4.94
N THR A 413 -15.14 1.06 4.98
CA THR A 413 -16.07 1.25 3.85
C THR A 413 -16.14 2.72 3.47
N ALA A 414 -16.19 3.61 4.45
CA ALA A 414 -16.14 5.05 4.22
C ALA A 414 -14.83 5.50 3.58
N VAL A 415 -13.71 4.92 3.97
CA VAL A 415 -12.41 5.18 3.30
C VAL A 415 -12.49 4.80 1.83
N ALA A 416 -13.03 3.62 1.52
CA ALA A 416 -13.22 3.18 0.12
C ALA A 416 -14.14 4.14 -0.65
N ASP A 417 -15.25 4.54 -0.07
CA ASP A 417 -16.21 5.45 -0.70
C ASP A 417 -15.64 6.85 -0.96
N LYS A 418 -14.78 7.32 -0.09
CA LYS A 418 -14.21 8.68 -0.16
C LYS A 418 -12.86 8.74 -0.88
N THR A 419 -12.27 7.61 -1.22
CA THR A 419 -11.03 7.56 -1.98
C THR A 419 -11.33 7.83 -3.46
N SER A 420 -10.72 8.88 -4.01
CA SER A 420 -10.86 9.26 -5.41
C SER A 420 -9.48 9.60 -5.98
N ILE A 421 -8.91 8.68 -6.75
CA ILE A 421 -7.59 8.83 -7.35
C ILE A 421 -7.77 9.23 -8.82
N ASP A 422 -8.05 10.49 -9.06
CA ASP A 422 -8.36 10.99 -10.41
C ASP A 422 -7.14 10.99 -11.34
N SER A 423 -5.93 11.10 -10.79
CA SER A 423 -4.69 11.07 -11.56
C SER A 423 -4.37 9.69 -12.13
N VAL A 424 -4.95 8.62 -11.58
CA VAL A 424 -4.79 7.24 -12.05
C VAL A 424 -6.16 6.57 -12.14
N PRO A 425 -6.89 6.79 -13.24
CA PRO A 425 -8.27 6.30 -13.42
C PRO A 425 -8.45 4.80 -13.24
N SER A 426 -7.44 3.98 -13.57
CA SER A 426 -7.50 2.53 -13.35
C SER A 426 -7.55 2.15 -11.88
N VAL A 427 -6.86 2.88 -11.01
CA VAL A 427 -6.92 2.69 -9.56
C VAL A 427 -8.29 3.10 -9.02
N ARG A 428 -8.80 4.23 -9.48
CA ARG A 428 -10.15 4.68 -9.11
C ARG A 428 -11.19 3.64 -9.48
N ARG A 429 -11.16 3.14 -10.71
CA ARG A 429 -12.10 2.10 -11.17
C ARG A 429 -12.01 0.84 -10.31
N GLY A 430 -10.81 0.36 -10.03
CA GLY A 430 -10.61 -0.84 -9.21
C GLY A 430 -11.16 -0.68 -7.79
N ASN A 431 -10.97 0.49 -7.17
CA ASN A 431 -11.56 0.79 -5.87
C ASN A 431 -13.08 0.87 -5.91
N ASP A 432 -13.64 1.54 -6.93
CA ASP A 432 -15.10 1.67 -7.09
C ASP A 432 -15.78 0.32 -7.33
N GLU A 433 -15.15 -0.57 -8.09
CA GLU A 433 -15.70 -1.90 -8.37
C GLU A 433 -15.59 -2.86 -7.18
N SER A 434 -14.45 -2.86 -6.48
CA SER A 434 -14.18 -3.85 -5.45
C SER A 434 -14.64 -3.43 -4.06
N HIS A 435 -14.53 -2.14 -3.71
CA HIS A 435 -14.67 -1.65 -2.33
C HIS A 435 -13.90 -2.51 -1.32
N ALA A 436 -12.78 -3.08 -1.77
CA ALA A 436 -12.00 -4.01 -0.97
C ALA A 436 -11.38 -3.31 0.24
N ILE A 437 -11.51 -3.96 1.40
CA ILE A 437 -10.97 -3.45 2.66
C ILE A 437 -10.01 -4.49 3.27
N GLY A 438 -9.02 -3.99 4.02
CA GLY A 438 -8.13 -4.82 4.81
C GLY A 438 -8.19 -4.40 6.27
N LEU A 439 -8.74 -5.25 7.11
CA LEU A 439 -8.80 -5.04 8.56
C LEU A 439 -7.75 -5.90 9.23
N GLY A 440 -6.63 -5.25 9.61
CA GLY A 440 -5.50 -5.89 10.28
C GLY A 440 -5.84 -6.28 11.72
N GLN A 441 -5.07 -7.23 12.24
CA GLN A 441 -5.23 -7.75 13.60
C GLN A 441 -3.91 -7.62 14.35
N MET A 442 -3.80 -6.57 15.17
CA MET A 442 -2.61 -6.29 15.97
C MET A 442 -2.70 -6.93 17.36
N ASN A 443 -1.53 -7.18 17.96
CA ASN A 443 -1.42 -7.62 19.34
C ASN A 443 -2.03 -9.01 19.63
N LEU A 444 -2.02 -9.90 18.62
CA LEU A 444 -2.46 -11.29 18.82
C LEU A 444 -1.58 -12.01 19.83
N HIS A 445 -0.26 -11.83 19.73
CA HIS A 445 0.69 -12.43 20.68
C HIS A 445 0.44 -11.95 22.11
N GLY A 446 0.21 -10.64 22.30
CA GLY A 446 -0.11 -10.09 23.60
C GLY A 446 -1.40 -10.66 24.20
N TYR A 447 -2.42 -10.86 23.35
CA TYR A 447 -3.66 -11.52 23.76
C TYR A 447 -3.42 -12.96 24.20
N LEU A 448 -2.77 -13.76 23.36
CA LEU A 448 -2.49 -15.17 23.67
C LEU A 448 -1.57 -15.35 24.89
N GLY A 449 -0.66 -14.41 25.14
CA GLY A 449 0.22 -14.45 26.30
C GLY A 449 -0.47 -14.05 27.60
N ARG A 450 -1.62 -13.41 27.53
CA ARG A 450 -2.44 -13.04 28.68
C ARG A 450 -3.38 -14.18 29.11
N GLU A 451 -3.98 -14.90 28.13
CA GLU A 451 -4.87 -16.07 28.38
C GLU A 451 -4.10 -17.34 28.77
#